data_c61880df42f0621fa6aa9891db4f16ee
#
_entry.id   c61880df42f0621fa6aa9891db4f16ee
#
_cell.length_a   1.000
_cell.length_b   1.000
_cell.length_c   1.000
_cell.angle_alpha   90.00
_cell.angle_beta   90.00
_cell.angle_gamma   90.00
#
_symmetry.space_group_name_H-M   'P 1'
#
loop_
_entity.id
_entity.type
_entity.pdbx_description
1 polymer ?
#
loop_
_entity_poly.entity_id
_entity_poly.type
_entity_poly.pdbx_seq_one_letter_code
_entity_poly.pdbx_strand_id
1 'polypeptide(L)'
;MDSKNLIKTSKKLSKILRHSAKSRGLKIDDAGWIKLGDILKCSEFKNVTNDDIIYIVDNNDKKRFNIEYRDSIIYIKANQGHSIKSIKDDLLLNEITDPNYIKFAIHSTFKKSIKLIKENGLSKMNRNHIHMAKSRDVKSGVRKNANVFIYIDVTTAINDGIKFYESENGVILSSGIDGIIPSKYFLSIEYK
;
A
#
# COMPACT_ATOMS: atom_id res chain seq x y z
N MET A 1 -15.64 -12.24 16.93
CA MET A 1 -16.03 -12.38 15.48
C MET A 1 -15.43 -13.67 14.92
N ASP A 2 -16.11 -14.41 14.02
CA ASP A 2 -15.51 -15.59 13.37
C ASP A 2 -14.45 -15.21 12.30
N SER A 3 -13.61 -16.16 11.91
CA SER A 3 -12.48 -15.94 10.97
C SER A 3 -12.93 -15.42 9.59
N LYS A 4 -14.09 -15.85 9.06
CA LYS A 4 -14.63 -15.38 7.77
C LYS A 4 -15.08 -13.92 7.86
N ASN A 5 -15.71 -13.54 8.96
CA ASN A 5 -16.16 -12.19 9.22
C ASN A 5 -14.98 -11.23 9.45
N LEU A 6 -13.92 -11.67 10.16
CA LEU A 6 -12.67 -10.90 10.30
C LEU A 6 -12.05 -10.54 8.95
N ILE A 7 -11.91 -11.53 8.06
CA ILE A 7 -11.37 -11.29 6.70
C ILE A 7 -12.28 -10.33 5.91
N LYS A 8 -13.59 -10.51 5.97
CA LYS A 8 -14.56 -9.65 5.27
C LYS A 8 -14.50 -8.21 5.79
N THR A 9 -14.45 -8.03 7.11
CA THR A 9 -14.34 -6.72 7.77
C THR A 9 -13.03 -6.03 7.42
N SER A 10 -11.90 -6.75 7.45
CA SER A 10 -10.58 -6.23 7.04
C SER A 10 -10.56 -5.76 5.58
N LYS A 11 -11.25 -6.47 4.66
CA LYS A 11 -11.39 -6.05 3.26
C LYS A 11 -12.23 -4.78 3.11
N LYS A 12 -13.36 -4.68 3.84
CA LYS A 12 -14.22 -3.48 3.85
C LYS A 12 -13.45 -2.28 4.40
N LEU A 13 -12.73 -2.46 5.51
CA LEU A 13 -11.89 -1.45 6.12
C LEU A 13 -10.80 -0.95 5.14
N SER A 14 -10.09 -1.88 4.48
CA SER A 14 -9.12 -1.55 3.43
C SER A 14 -9.73 -0.71 2.30
N LYS A 15 -10.95 -1.05 1.85
CA LYS A 15 -11.64 -0.31 0.79
C LYS A 15 -11.97 1.13 1.21
N ILE A 16 -12.47 1.30 2.42
CA ILE A 16 -12.80 2.63 2.95
C ILE A 16 -11.55 3.48 3.08
N LEU A 17 -10.57 3.01 3.84
CA LEU A 17 -9.37 3.77 4.17
C LEU A 17 -8.56 4.16 2.92
N ARG A 18 -8.52 3.30 1.91
CA ARG A 18 -7.67 3.52 0.73
C ARG A 18 -8.36 4.20 -0.43
N HIS A 19 -9.67 4.03 -0.58
CA HIS A 19 -10.34 4.36 -1.84
C HIS A 19 -11.59 5.19 -1.70
N SER A 20 -12.41 4.98 -0.66
CA SER A 20 -13.77 5.51 -0.64
C SER A 20 -14.13 6.38 0.57
N ALA A 21 -13.18 6.77 1.41
CA ALA A 21 -13.47 7.60 2.57
C ALA A 21 -14.15 8.92 2.18
N LYS A 22 -13.59 9.65 1.23
CA LYS A 22 -14.14 10.95 0.77
C LYS A 22 -15.52 10.82 0.13
N SER A 23 -15.71 9.82 -0.74
CA SER A 23 -17.02 9.60 -1.40
C SER A 23 -18.12 9.15 -0.44
N ARG A 24 -17.76 8.76 0.79
CA ARG A 24 -18.68 8.43 1.89
C ARG A 24 -18.86 9.58 2.88
N GLY A 25 -18.28 10.73 2.62
CA GLY A 25 -18.35 11.88 3.53
C GLY A 25 -17.53 11.73 4.81
N LEU A 26 -16.60 10.73 4.87
CA LEU A 26 -15.72 10.56 6.01
C LEU A 26 -14.58 11.59 5.96
N LYS A 27 -14.28 12.20 7.10
CA LYS A 27 -13.14 13.10 7.25
C LYS A 27 -11.86 12.29 7.34
N ILE A 28 -11.05 12.34 6.29
CA ILE A 28 -9.70 11.77 6.22
C ILE A 28 -8.69 12.90 6.16
N ASP A 29 -7.68 12.87 7.02
CA ASP A 29 -6.60 13.86 7.00
C ASP A 29 -5.54 13.55 5.92
N ASP A 30 -4.57 14.45 5.78
CA ASP A 30 -3.52 14.35 4.76
C ASP A 30 -2.54 13.19 5.01
N ALA A 31 -2.48 12.66 6.24
CA ALA A 31 -1.72 11.47 6.62
C ALA A 31 -2.54 10.16 6.54
N GLY A 32 -3.81 10.25 6.12
CA GLY A 32 -4.68 9.09 5.94
C GLY A 32 -5.46 8.64 7.17
N TRP A 33 -5.46 9.41 8.26
CA TRP A 33 -6.18 9.07 9.49
C TRP A 33 -7.66 9.41 9.40
N ILE A 34 -8.49 8.51 9.91
CA ILE A 34 -9.95 8.69 10.06
C ILE A 34 -10.33 8.29 11.48
N LYS A 35 -11.28 9.01 12.09
CA LYS A 35 -11.87 8.59 13.37
C LYS A 35 -12.56 7.24 13.21
N LEU A 36 -12.17 6.26 14.01
CA LEU A 36 -12.74 4.91 13.95
C LEU A 36 -14.25 4.93 14.17
N GLY A 37 -14.74 5.73 15.12
CA GLY A 37 -16.16 5.88 15.40
C GLY A 37 -16.98 6.35 14.19
N ASP A 38 -16.40 7.15 13.28
CA ASP A 38 -17.12 7.57 12.07
C ASP A 38 -17.19 6.43 11.02
N ILE A 39 -16.18 5.58 10.94
CA ILE A 39 -16.21 4.38 10.09
C ILE A 39 -17.27 3.40 10.61
N LEU A 40 -17.37 3.21 11.92
CA LEU A 40 -18.33 2.27 12.53
C LEU A 40 -19.80 2.70 12.37
N LYS A 41 -20.07 3.98 12.09
CA LYS A 41 -21.42 4.47 11.72
C LYS A 41 -21.85 4.04 10.32
N CYS A 42 -20.91 3.63 9.44
CA CYS A 42 -21.26 3.14 8.11
C CYS A 42 -22.02 1.81 8.21
N SER A 43 -23.04 1.63 7.39
CA SER A 43 -23.94 0.47 7.41
C SER A 43 -23.23 -0.88 7.32
N GLU A 44 -22.08 -0.93 6.63
CA GLU A 44 -21.27 -2.14 6.49
C GLU A 44 -20.62 -2.60 7.77
N PHE A 45 -20.58 -1.76 8.80
CA PHE A 45 -19.95 -2.02 10.12
C PHE A 45 -20.98 -2.11 11.27
N LYS A 46 -22.28 -2.17 10.97
CA LYS A 46 -23.37 -2.13 11.95
C LYS A 46 -23.19 -3.05 13.17
N ASN A 47 -22.52 -4.20 12.98
CA ASN A 47 -22.29 -5.20 14.05
C ASN A 47 -20.80 -5.36 14.36
N VAL A 48 -20.00 -4.32 14.14
CA VAL A 48 -18.55 -4.32 14.37
C VAL A 48 -18.24 -3.34 15.50
N THR A 49 -17.50 -3.79 16.49
CA THR A 49 -17.08 -2.97 17.65
C THR A 49 -15.68 -2.39 17.43
N ASN A 50 -15.27 -1.44 18.30
CA ASN A 50 -13.89 -0.97 18.35
C ASN A 50 -12.92 -2.13 18.60
N ASP A 51 -13.24 -3.04 19.52
CA ASP A 51 -12.40 -4.18 19.88
C ASP A 51 -12.21 -5.15 18.72
N ASP A 52 -13.24 -5.35 17.89
CA ASP A 52 -13.12 -6.14 16.66
C ASP A 52 -12.12 -5.52 15.68
N ILE A 53 -12.12 -4.19 15.53
CA ILE A 53 -11.17 -3.50 14.65
C ILE A 53 -9.77 -3.54 15.24
N ILE A 54 -9.60 -3.29 16.53
CA ILE A 54 -8.31 -3.39 17.23
C ILE A 54 -7.75 -4.80 17.05
N TYR A 55 -8.55 -5.83 17.27
CA TYR A 55 -8.17 -7.22 17.04
C TYR A 55 -7.72 -7.47 15.59
N ILE A 56 -8.45 -6.93 14.59
CA ILE A 56 -8.07 -7.03 13.16
C ILE A 56 -6.73 -6.37 12.89
N VAL A 57 -6.45 -5.23 13.50
CA VAL A 57 -5.18 -4.50 13.31
C VAL A 57 -4.03 -5.29 13.91
N ASP A 58 -4.17 -5.74 15.15
CA ASP A 58 -3.13 -6.45 15.90
C ASP A 58 -2.78 -7.81 15.26
N ASN A 59 -3.81 -8.51 14.74
CA ASN A 59 -3.65 -9.83 14.13
C ASN A 59 -3.53 -9.80 12.61
N ASN A 60 -3.16 -8.66 12.03
CA ASN A 60 -2.98 -8.53 10.58
C ASN A 60 -1.55 -8.85 10.17
N ASP A 61 -1.30 -10.06 9.66
CA ASP A 61 0.02 -10.51 9.17
C ASP A 61 0.74 -9.52 8.23
N LYS A 62 -0.02 -8.75 7.44
CA LYS A 62 0.51 -7.78 6.49
C LYS A 62 0.62 -6.37 7.07
N LYS A 63 0.29 -6.18 8.35
CA LYS A 63 0.30 -4.87 9.03
C LYS A 63 -0.26 -3.77 8.14
N ARG A 64 -1.51 -3.97 7.64
CA ARG A 64 -2.11 -3.05 6.66
C ARG A 64 -2.59 -1.75 7.25
N PHE A 65 -2.86 -1.75 8.55
CA PHE A 65 -3.50 -0.66 9.26
C PHE A 65 -2.67 -0.25 10.46
N ASN A 66 -2.83 0.98 10.86
CA ASN A 66 -2.28 1.51 12.11
C ASN A 66 -3.39 2.18 12.92
N ILE A 67 -3.30 2.14 14.24
CA ILE A 67 -4.21 2.80 15.19
C ILE A 67 -3.40 3.80 16.01
N GLU A 68 -4.03 4.93 16.29
CA GLU A 68 -3.52 5.97 17.18
C GLU A 68 -4.63 6.48 18.10
N TYR A 69 -4.30 6.74 19.34
CA TYR A 69 -5.20 7.35 20.32
C TYR A 69 -4.84 8.84 20.45
N ARG A 70 -5.80 9.72 20.17
CA ARG A 70 -5.67 11.17 20.32
C ARG A 70 -6.83 11.64 21.19
N ASP A 71 -6.55 12.18 22.38
CA ASP A 71 -7.57 12.66 23.34
C ASP A 71 -8.72 11.66 23.55
N SER A 72 -8.36 10.40 23.84
CA SER A 72 -9.30 9.27 24.03
C SER A 72 -10.13 8.90 22.76
N ILE A 73 -9.84 9.49 21.62
CA ILE A 73 -10.47 9.16 20.34
C ILE A 73 -9.54 8.23 19.56
N ILE A 74 -10.11 7.12 19.06
CA ILE A 74 -9.38 6.18 18.23
C ILE A 74 -9.38 6.65 16.79
N TYR A 75 -8.18 6.77 16.20
CA TYR A 75 -7.96 7.00 14.78
C TYR A 75 -7.34 5.77 14.13
N ILE A 76 -7.66 5.56 12.88
CA ILE A 76 -7.12 4.45 12.08
C ILE A 76 -6.72 4.92 10.69
N LYS A 77 -5.60 4.41 10.18
CA LYS A 77 -5.15 4.62 8.79
C LYS A 77 -4.76 3.31 8.11
N ALA A 78 -4.72 3.33 6.79
CA ALA A 78 -4.02 2.29 6.03
C ALA A 78 -2.56 2.72 5.80
N ASN A 79 -1.61 1.80 5.98
CA ASN A 79 -0.17 2.10 5.87
C ASN A 79 0.28 2.36 4.42
N GLN A 80 -0.51 1.96 3.42
CA GLN A 80 -0.22 2.19 1.99
C GLN A 80 -1.39 1.77 1.09
N GLY A 81 -1.28 2.04 -0.22
CA GLY A 81 -2.20 1.53 -1.24
C GLY A 81 -3.37 2.44 -1.55
N HIS A 82 -3.26 3.72 -1.20
CA HIS A 82 -4.30 4.72 -1.44
C HIS A 82 -4.47 5.06 -2.92
N SER A 83 -5.71 5.43 -3.27
CA SER A 83 -6.05 6.15 -4.51
C SER A 83 -6.65 7.53 -4.20
N ILE A 84 -6.73 7.89 -2.93
CA ILE A 84 -7.22 9.20 -2.47
C ILE A 84 -6.09 10.20 -2.66
N LYS A 85 -6.29 11.17 -3.57
CA LYS A 85 -5.25 12.10 -4.02
C LYS A 85 -4.82 13.15 -2.99
N SER A 86 -5.62 13.38 -1.95
CA SER A 86 -5.27 14.34 -0.89
C SER A 86 -4.29 13.80 0.14
N ILE A 87 -3.98 12.51 0.11
CA ILE A 87 -2.97 11.92 0.99
C ILE A 87 -1.60 12.40 0.53
N LYS A 88 -0.83 12.98 1.46
CA LYS A 88 0.53 13.47 1.23
C LYS A 88 1.54 12.38 1.57
N ASP A 89 2.47 12.16 0.66
CA ASP A 89 3.45 11.08 0.78
C ASP A 89 4.39 11.31 1.96
N ASP A 90 4.83 12.53 2.19
CA ASP A 90 5.71 12.94 3.29
C ASP A 90 5.09 12.78 4.69
N LEU A 91 3.76 12.74 4.78
CA LEU A 91 3.03 12.48 6.03
C LEU A 91 2.68 11.00 6.25
N LEU A 92 2.73 10.19 5.20
CA LEU A 92 2.33 8.79 5.22
C LEU A 92 3.51 7.82 5.12
N LEU A 93 4.57 8.20 4.41
CA LEU A 93 5.66 7.33 3.97
C LEU A 93 7.02 7.93 4.36
N ASN A 94 8.03 7.08 4.49
CA ASN A 94 9.42 7.49 4.67
C ASN A 94 10.11 7.56 3.31
N GLU A 95 10.58 8.73 2.88
CA GLU A 95 11.33 8.88 1.63
C GLU A 95 12.69 8.19 1.74
N ILE A 96 13.06 7.40 0.74
CA ILE A 96 14.38 6.75 0.63
C ILE A 96 15.28 7.73 -0.11
N THR A 97 16.12 8.44 0.63
CA THR A 97 17.05 9.44 0.10
C THR A 97 18.44 8.89 -0.19
N ASP A 98 18.86 7.81 0.51
CA ASP A 98 20.12 7.13 0.25
C ASP A 98 19.95 6.07 -0.86
N PRO A 99 20.59 6.24 -2.03
CA PRO A 99 20.53 5.26 -3.12
C PRO A 99 21.09 3.87 -2.76
N ASN A 100 21.89 3.79 -1.68
CA ASN A 100 22.48 2.53 -1.22
C ASN A 100 21.62 1.81 -0.16
N TYR A 101 20.54 2.44 0.33
CA TYR A 101 19.65 1.85 1.32
C TYR A 101 19.03 0.54 0.85
N ILE A 102 18.64 0.46 -0.42
CA ILE A 102 18.13 -0.75 -1.06
C ILE A 102 18.53 -0.75 -2.55
N LYS A 103 19.28 -1.76 -2.98
CA LYS A 103 19.77 -1.84 -4.36
C LYS A 103 18.67 -2.14 -5.37
N PHE A 104 17.72 -3.00 -5.00
CA PHE A 104 16.60 -3.37 -5.86
C PHE A 104 15.31 -3.54 -5.06
N ALA A 105 14.17 -3.40 -5.76
CA ALA A 105 12.85 -3.75 -5.25
C ALA A 105 12.14 -4.68 -6.23
N ILE A 106 11.21 -5.52 -5.72
CA ILE A 106 10.58 -6.57 -6.51
C ILE A 106 9.11 -6.26 -6.74
N HIS A 107 8.70 -6.09 -8.00
CA HIS A 107 7.29 -6.04 -8.35
C HIS A 107 6.78 -7.42 -8.74
N SER A 108 5.75 -7.90 -8.04
CA SER A 108 5.13 -9.21 -8.29
C SER A 108 3.88 -9.08 -9.14
N THR A 109 3.81 -9.83 -10.25
CA THR A 109 2.75 -9.74 -11.24
C THR A 109 2.42 -11.11 -11.87
N PHE A 110 1.71 -11.10 -13.01
CA PHE A 110 1.30 -12.29 -13.76
C PHE A 110 1.81 -12.25 -15.21
N LYS A 111 2.05 -13.45 -15.79
CA LYS A 111 2.53 -13.60 -17.19
C LYS A 111 1.72 -12.78 -18.18
N LYS A 112 0.39 -12.73 -18.04
CA LYS A 112 -0.50 -11.97 -18.94
C LYS A 112 -0.20 -10.47 -19.02
N SER A 113 0.42 -9.88 -18.00
CA SER A 113 0.72 -8.45 -17.94
C SER A 113 2.11 -8.09 -18.47
N ILE A 114 2.99 -9.09 -18.70
CA ILE A 114 4.42 -8.84 -18.95
C ILE A 114 4.67 -8.12 -20.28
N LYS A 115 3.94 -8.48 -21.35
CA LYS A 115 4.09 -7.81 -22.65
C LYS A 115 3.89 -6.31 -22.50
N LEU A 116 2.76 -5.92 -21.90
CA LEU A 116 2.41 -4.51 -21.70
C LEU A 116 3.41 -3.78 -20.78
N ILE A 117 3.88 -4.47 -19.72
CA ILE A 117 4.84 -3.91 -18.77
C ILE A 117 6.22 -3.71 -19.42
N LYS A 118 6.68 -4.62 -20.29
CA LYS A 118 7.94 -4.45 -21.03
C LYS A 118 7.88 -3.27 -22.01
N GLU A 119 6.73 -3.10 -22.66
CA GLU A 119 6.53 -2.02 -23.65
C GLU A 119 6.36 -0.65 -22.98
N ASN A 120 5.60 -0.55 -21.89
CA ASN A 120 5.16 0.72 -21.32
C ASN A 120 5.73 1.02 -19.93
N GLY A 121 6.49 0.11 -19.34
CA GLY A 121 6.94 0.22 -17.94
C GLY A 121 5.89 -0.22 -16.93
N LEU A 122 6.23 -0.11 -15.62
CA LEU A 122 5.34 -0.41 -14.51
C LEU A 122 4.47 0.81 -14.19
N SER A 123 3.17 0.68 -14.36
CA SER A 123 2.19 1.73 -14.04
C SER A 123 1.65 1.61 -12.62
N LYS A 124 1.47 2.75 -11.94
CA LYS A 124 0.73 2.84 -10.67
C LYS A 124 -0.77 2.59 -10.82
N MET A 125 -1.28 2.61 -12.05
CA MET A 125 -2.70 2.50 -12.37
C MET A 125 -3.53 3.56 -11.61
N ASN A 126 -4.61 3.15 -10.93
CA ASN A 126 -5.49 4.04 -10.18
C ASN A 126 -4.96 4.40 -8.77
N ARG A 127 -3.84 3.84 -8.35
CA ARG A 127 -3.25 4.11 -7.03
C ARG A 127 -2.35 5.35 -7.07
N ASN A 128 -1.95 5.81 -5.89
CA ASN A 128 -0.94 6.87 -5.80
C ASN A 128 0.45 6.34 -6.16
N HIS A 129 0.75 5.04 -5.86
CA HIS A 129 2.07 4.44 -6.03
C HIS A 129 2.05 3.05 -6.67
N ILE A 130 3.16 2.69 -7.30
CA ILE A 130 3.56 1.33 -7.65
C ILE A 130 4.06 0.65 -6.38
N HIS A 131 3.67 -0.61 -6.17
CA HIS A 131 4.00 -1.38 -4.96
C HIS A 131 5.04 -2.43 -5.28
N MET A 132 6.07 -2.49 -4.46
CA MET A 132 7.18 -3.42 -4.57
C MET A 132 7.54 -3.98 -3.20
N ALA A 133 8.26 -5.07 -3.16
CA ALA A 133 8.75 -5.71 -1.95
C ALA A 133 10.29 -5.65 -1.88
N LYS A 134 10.87 -5.69 -0.68
CA LYS A 134 12.32 -5.76 -0.48
C LYS A 134 12.89 -7.15 -0.87
N SER A 135 12.09 -8.21 -0.68
CA SER A 135 12.43 -9.59 -1.06
C SER A 135 11.17 -10.39 -1.40
N ARG A 136 11.33 -11.64 -1.88
CA ARG A 136 10.19 -12.54 -2.17
C ARG A 136 9.53 -13.09 -0.91
N ASP A 137 10.27 -13.19 0.19
CA ASP A 137 9.86 -13.89 1.41
C ASP A 137 9.09 -13.00 2.38
N VAL A 138 8.96 -11.71 2.06
CA VAL A 138 8.20 -10.78 2.90
C VAL A 138 6.69 -10.97 2.73
N LYS A 139 5.96 -10.82 3.84
CA LYS A 139 4.49 -10.94 3.85
C LYS A 139 3.80 -9.80 3.10
N SER A 140 4.38 -8.58 3.12
CA SER A 140 3.82 -7.37 2.50
C SER A 140 4.54 -7.03 1.19
N GLY A 141 3.85 -6.35 0.25
CA GLY A 141 4.42 -5.98 -1.05
C GLY A 141 4.34 -7.08 -2.11
N VAL A 142 4.35 -8.36 -1.73
CA VAL A 142 4.23 -9.48 -2.66
C VAL A 142 2.75 -9.83 -2.91
N ARG A 143 2.39 -10.00 -4.19
CA ARG A 143 1.05 -10.43 -4.58
C ARG A 143 0.91 -11.95 -4.44
N LYS A 144 -0.13 -12.39 -3.73
CA LYS A 144 -0.46 -13.82 -3.61
C LYS A 144 -0.65 -14.44 -5.01
N ASN A 145 -0.08 -15.62 -5.22
CA ASN A 145 -0.14 -16.36 -6.49
C ASN A 145 0.51 -15.64 -7.70
N ALA A 146 1.35 -14.64 -7.47
CA ALA A 146 2.18 -14.08 -8.53
C ALA A 146 3.07 -15.16 -9.13
N ASN A 147 3.24 -15.12 -10.45
CA ASN A 147 4.09 -16.06 -11.19
C ASN A 147 5.16 -15.35 -12.03
N VAL A 148 5.31 -14.03 -11.84
CA VAL A 148 6.39 -13.23 -12.42
C VAL A 148 6.85 -12.20 -11.39
N PHE A 149 8.17 -12.03 -11.32
CA PHE A 149 8.84 -11.09 -10.43
C PHE A 149 9.78 -10.21 -11.25
N ILE A 150 9.56 -8.89 -11.19
CA ILE A 150 10.35 -7.88 -11.88
C ILE A 150 11.24 -7.21 -10.83
N TYR A 151 12.55 -7.30 -11.02
CA TYR A 151 13.53 -6.63 -10.17
C TYR A 151 13.82 -5.25 -10.74
N ILE A 152 13.64 -4.23 -9.92
CA ILE A 152 13.81 -2.83 -10.28
C ILE A 152 15.12 -2.33 -9.68
N ASP A 153 15.97 -1.72 -10.49
CA ASP A 153 17.18 -1.02 -10.05
C ASP A 153 16.80 0.28 -9.33
N VAL A 154 16.71 0.20 -8.01
CA VAL A 154 16.31 1.33 -7.17
C VAL A 154 17.44 2.36 -7.10
N THR A 155 18.69 1.90 -7.00
CA THR A 155 19.87 2.78 -6.94
C THR A 155 19.95 3.69 -8.15
N THR A 156 19.94 3.12 -9.36
CA THR A 156 19.98 3.90 -10.60
C THR A 156 18.76 4.80 -10.74
N ALA A 157 17.58 4.29 -10.40
CA ALA A 157 16.35 5.08 -10.52
C ALA A 157 16.31 6.29 -9.57
N ILE A 158 16.84 6.17 -8.33
CA ILE A 158 16.98 7.30 -7.40
C ILE A 158 17.99 8.32 -7.94
N ASN A 159 19.14 7.87 -8.44
CA ASN A 159 20.14 8.76 -9.04
C ASN A 159 19.60 9.53 -10.26
N ASP A 160 18.68 8.94 -11.00
CA ASP A 160 17.96 9.57 -12.11
C ASP A 160 16.77 10.46 -11.63
N GLY A 161 16.57 10.63 -10.32
CA GLY A 161 15.57 11.52 -9.72
C GLY A 161 14.20 10.90 -9.47
N ILE A 162 14.04 9.57 -9.61
CA ILE A 162 12.77 8.91 -9.26
C ILE A 162 12.70 8.74 -7.73
N LYS A 163 11.62 9.23 -7.14
CA LYS A 163 11.40 9.10 -5.70
C LYS A 163 10.89 7.72 -5.32
N PHE A 164 11.51 7.17 -4.29
CA PHE A 164 11.09 5.94 -3.63
C PHE A 164 10.78 6.19 -2.16
N TYR A 165 9.87 5.41 -1.64
CA TYR A 165 9.42 5.51 -0.25
C TYR A 165 9.31 4.12 0.36
N GLU A 166 9.37 4.07 1.68
CA GLU A 166 9.03 2.89 2.46
C GLU A 166 7.83 3.19 3.37
N SER A 167 6.83 2.30 3.35
CA SER A 167 5.72 2.36 4.28
C SER A 167 6.05 1.68 5.61
N GLU A 168 5.30 1.99 6.68
CA GLU A 168 5.49 1.39 8.02
C GLU A 168 5.52 -0.16 8.01
N ASN A 169 4.86 -0.79 7.06
CA ASN A 169 4.87 -2.26 6.91
C ASN A 169 5.89 -2.77 5.89
N GLY A 170 6.93 -1.98 5.57
CA GLY A 170 8.09 -2.38 4.79
C GLY A 170 7.85 -2.54 3.29
N VAL A 171 6.75 -2.00 2.75
CA VAL A 171 6.48 -2.01 1.31
C VAL A 171 7.23 -0.86 0.66
N ILE A 172 7.94 -1.14 -0.43
CA ILE A 172 8.61 -0.13 -1.25
C ILE A 172 7.62 0.44 -2.27
N LEU A 173 7.59 1.75 -2.36
CA LEU A 173 6.60 2.50 -3.12
C LEU A 173 7.29 3.56 -3.99
N SER A 174 6.74 3.81 -5.18
CA SER A 174 7.17 4.92 -6.05
C SER A 174 6.00 5.41 -6.87
N SER A 175 5.89 6.71 -7.05
CA SER A 175 4.96 7.28 -8.03
C SER A 175 5.49 7.14 -9.46
N GLY A 176 6.78 6.85 -9.63
CA GLY A 176 7.46 6.84 -10.92
C GLY A 176 7.53 8.22 -11.58
N ILE A 177 7.91 8.27 -12.84
CA ILE A 177 7.82 9.45 -13.72
C ILE A 177 6.44 9.38 -14.37
N ASP A 178 5.61 10.40 -14.17
CA ASP A 178 4.23 10.46 -14.71
C ASP A 178 3.38 9.20 -14.41
N GLY A 179 3.65 8.56 -13.27
CA GLY A 179 2.93 7.37 -12.85
C GLY A 179 3.50 6.04 -13.34
N ILE A 180 4.69 6.05 -13.93
CA ILE A 180 5.34 4.89 -14.55
C ILE A 180 6.78 4.77 -14.07
N ILE A 181 7.23 3.56 -13.72
CA ILE A 181 8.65 3.22 -13.67
C ILE A 181 9.03 2.65 -15.04
N PRO A 182 9.89 3.36 -15.84
CA PRO A 182 10.32 2.90 -17.16
C PRO A 182 11.03 1.55 -17.13
N SER A 183 10.87 0.76 -18.20
CA SER A 183 11.47 -0.58 -18.29
C SER A 183 13.00 -0.57 -18.32
N LYS A 184 13.66 0.58 -18.62
CA LYS A 184 15.12 0.73 -18.53
C LYS A 184 15.68 0.44 -17.12
N TYR A 185 14.85 0.52 -16.08
CA TYR A 185 15.22 0.20 -14.70
C TYR A 185 14.95 -1.25 -14.32
N PHE A 186 14.55 -2.13 -15.25
CA PHE A 186 14.34 -3.54 -14.94
C PHE A 186 15.68 -4.29 -15.01
N LEU A 187 16.19 -4.73 -13.88
CA LEU A 187 17.39 -5.56 -13.79
C LEU A 187 17.14 -6.97 -14.37
N SER A 188 16.03 -7.57 -13.98
CA SER A 188 15.64 -8.90 -14.46
C SER A 188 14.13 -9.13 -14.34
N ILE A 189 13.64 -10.11 -15.10
CA ILE A 189 12.27 -10.60 -15.02
C ILE A 189 12.33 -12.11 -14.85
N GLU A 190 11.87 -12.59 -13.71
CA GLU A 190 11.90 -14.01 -13.37
C GLU A 190 10.49 -14.60 -13.37
N TYR A 191 10.38 -15.82 -13.89
CA TYR A 191 9.14 -16.57 -13.98
C TYR A 191 9.18 -17.73 -12.98
N LYS A 192 8.03 -17.97 -12.32
CA LYS A 192 7.82 -19.11 -11.41
C LYS A 192 7.11 -20.23 -12.16
#